data_6341e951ddd92cbd940de1251803087b
#
_entry.id   6341e951ddd92cbd940de1251803087b
#
_cell.length_a   1.000
_cell.length_b   1.000
_cell.length_c   1.000
_cell.angle_alpha   90.00
_cell.angle_beta   90.00
_cell.angle_gamma   90.00
#
_symmetry.space_group_name_H-M   'P 1'
#
loop_
_entity.id
_entity.type
_entity.pdbx_description
1 polymer ?
#
loop_
_entity_poly.entity_id
_entity_poly.type
_entity_poly.pdbx_seq_one_letter_code
_entity_poly.pdbx_strand_id
1 'polypeptide(L)'
;MQNDRNYVASLWVGVVAVITLLYCSPARADARVILLRGWFGVFSTGLDEIADALKAKGIRAEVAGHLYWRTAADDILRERAEGKTDALVLGGHSQGANNVIDMARVLEAKNVPVALLVTLAPYRQNPIPSNVMRAINYYQSTGWGAPITAGTGFRGRLSNIDVKEDSTVSHINIDKSTRVQAEIAREVGAVVKN
;
A
#
# COMPACT_ATOMS: atom_id res chain seq x y z
N MET A 1 80.90 -17.54 41.91
CA MET A 1 80.11 -16.33 42.03
C MET A 1 79.42 -16.12 40.65
N GLN A 2 78.24 -16.63 40.52
CA GLN A 2 77.46 -16.68 39.24
C GLN A 2 76.18 -15.87 39.42
N ASN A 3 76.03 -14.88 38.60
CA ASN A 3 74.92 -13.91 38.68
C ASN A 3 73.84 -14.33 37.69
N ASP A 4 72.79 -14.96 38.15
CA ASP A 4 71.67 -15.37 37.28
C ASP A 4 70.65 -14.22 37.20
N ARG A 5 70.58 -13.61 36.04
CA ARG A 5 69.56 -12.64 35.68
C ARG A 5 68.38 -13.38 35.03
N ASN A 6 67.29 -13.51 35.80
CA ASN A 6 66.01 -13.99 35.29
C ASN A 6 65.31 -12.89 34.48
N TYR A 7 65.18 -13.11 33.15
CA TYR A 7 64.33 -12.30 32.32
C TYR A 7 62.90 -12.84 32.37
N VAL A 8 62.01 -12.09 32.97
CA VAL A 8 60.58 -12.35 32.93
C VAL A 8 60.06 -11.73 31.63
N ALA A 9 59.70 -12.57 30.66
CA ALA A 9 59.05 -12.15 29.44
C ALA A 9 57.56 -11.98 29.70
N SER A 10 57.10 -10.75 29.71
CA SER A 10 55.66 -10.40 29.81
C SER A 10 55.00 -10.62 28.46
N LEU A 11 54.19 -11.67 28.33
CA LEU A 11 53.28 -11.88 27.22
C LEU A 11 52.11 -10.94 27.35
N TRP A 12 52.05 -9.94 26.47
CA TRP A 12 50.82 -9.15 26.27
C TRP A 12 49.90 -9.90 25.30
N VAL A 13 48.84 -10.48 25.85
CA VAL A 13 47.75 -11.03 25.03
C VAL A 13 46.81 -9.88 24.67
N GLY A 14 46.95 -9.41 23.43
CA GLY A 14 46.03 -8.41 22.87
C GLY A 14 44.68 -9.05 22.57
N VAL A 15 43.65 -8.72 23.38
CA VAL A 15 42.27 -9.08 23.07
C VAL A 15 41.75 -8.11 21.99
N VAL A 16 41.67 -8.58 20.75
CA VAL A 16 40.98 -7.87 19.67
C VAL A 16 39.49 -8.11 19.84
N ALA A 17 38.79 -7.19 20.41
CA ALA A 17 37.31 -7.18 20.46
C ALA A 17 36.80 -6.83 19.05
N VAL A 18 36.35 -7.83 18.30
CA VAL A 18 35.61 -7.62 17.04
C VAL A 18 34.21 -7.15 17.39
N ILE A 19 33.98 -5.84 17.38
CA ILE A 19 32.63 -5.26 17.49
C ILE A 19 31.93 -5.50 16.16
N THR A 20 31.16 -6.57 16.07
CA THR A 20 30.22 -6.81 14.98
C THR A 20 29.07 -5.80 15.15
N LEU A 21 29.16 -4.66 14.49
CA LEU A 21 28.04 -3.75 14.32
C LEU A 21 26.97 -4.50 13.50
N LEU A 22 25.99 -5.08 14.20
CA LEU A 22 24.73 -5.50 13.60
C LEU A 22 24.07 -4.23 13.04
N TYR A 23 24.30 -3.95 11.77
CA TYR A 23 23.47 -3.00 11.05
C TYR A 23 22.06 -3.57 11.04
N CYS A 24 21.28 -3.18 12.05
CA CYS A 24 19.84 -3.34 12.01
C CYS A 24 19.37 -2.38 10.90
N SER A 25 19.30 -2.89 9.67
CA SER A 25 18.60 -2.17 8.60
C SER A 25 17.22 -1.86 9.17
N PRO A 26 16.75 -0.60 9.12
CA PRO A 26 15.39 -0.31 9.55
C PRO A 26 14.48 -1.28 8.81
N ALA A 27 13.68 -2.03 9.57
CA ALA A 27 12.71 -2.94 9.00
C ALA A 27 11.85 -2.10 8.04
N ARG A 28 12.02 -2.33 6.75
CA ARG A 28 11.21 -1.69 5.73
C ARG A 28 9.77 -2.07 6.06
N ALA A 29 8.91 -1.08 6.28
CA ALA A 29 7.51 -1.35 6.51
C ALA A 29 6.99 -2.08 5.27
N ASP A 30 6.67 -3.36 5.43
CA ASP A 30 6.06 -4.12 4.35
C ASP A 30 4.68 -3.54 4.09
N ALA A 31 4.31 -3.44 2.81
CA ALA A 31 2.98 -3.02 2.43
C ALA A 31 2.26 -4.18 1.74
N ARG A 32 1.00 -4.37 2.12
CA ARG A 32 0.07 -5.25 1.42
C ARG A 32 -0.85 -4.41 0.56
N VAL A 33 -0.77 -4.59 -0.75
CA VAL A 33 -1.58 -3.87 -1.74
C VAL A 33 -2.60 -4.82 -2.34
N ILE A 34 -3.89 -4.45 -2.24
CA ILE A 34 -5.00 -5.20 -2.84
C ILE A 34 -5.67 -4.30 -3.87
N LEU A 35 -5.74 -4.77 -5.11
CA LEU A 35 -6.35 -4.08 -6.23
C LEU A 35 -7.55 -4.87 -6.76
N LEU A 36 -8.73 -4.25 -6.77
CA LEU A 36 -9.97 -4.89 -7.19
C LEU A 36 -10.44 -4.37 -8.55
N ARG A 37 -10.60 -5.29 -9.50
CA ARG A 37 -11.14 -5.00 -10.82
C ARG A 37 -12.64 -4.69 -10.75
N GLY A 38 -13.14 -3.96 -11.74
CA GLY A 38 -14.55 -3.71 -11.94
C GLY A 38 -15.32 -4.94 -12.44
N TRP A 39 -16.55 -4.71 -12.86
CA TRP A 39 -17.40 -5.76 -13.46
C TRP A 39 -16.70 -6.39 -14.66
N PHE A 40 -16.90 -7.69 -14.82
CA PHE A 40 -16.33 -8.54 -15.86
C PHE A 40 -14.79 -8.67 -15.86
N GLY A 41 -14.07 -7.85 -15.10
CA GLY A 41 -12.60 -7.93 -14.96
C GLY A 41 -11.78 -7.53 -16.20
N VAL A 42 -12.36 -7.64 -17.39
CA VAL A 42 -11.67 -7.49 -18.68
C VAL A 42 -11.25 -6.06 -19.00
N PHE A 43 -11.93 -5.06 -18.43
CA PHE A 43 -11.63 -3.65 -18.67
C PHE A 43 -10.63 -3.06 -17.69
N SER A 44 -10.34 -3.76 -16.59
CA SER A 44 -9.49 -3.26 -15.50
C SER A 44 -8.08 -3.88 -15.53
N THR A 45 -7.54 -4.17 -16.72
CA THR A 45 -6.22 -4.84 -16.86
C THR A 45 -5.04 -3.93 -16.53
N GLY A 46 -5.21 -2.62 -16.53
CA GLY A 46 -4.20 -1.69 -16.06
C GLY A 46 -3.85 -1.85 -14.58
N LEU A 47 -4.73 -2.46 -13.77
CA LEU A 47 -4.42 -2.80 -12.38
C LEU A 47 -3.35 -3.89 -12.29
N ASP A 48 -3.24 -4.78 -13.28
CA ASP A 48 -2.18 -5.79 -13.35
C ASP A 48 -0.82 -5.13 -13.57
N GLU A 49 -0.77 -4.14 -14.48
CA GLU A 49 0.44 -3.36 -14.76
C GLU A 49 0.91 -2.61 -13.50
N ILE A 50 -0.03 -2.02 -12.74
CA ILE A 50 0.27 -1.38 -11.45
C ILE A 50 0.85 -2.43 -10.48
N ALA A 51 0.19 -3.59 -10.33
CA ALA A 51 0.64 -4.63 -9.41
C ALA A 51 2.03 -5.14 -9.80
N ASP A 52 2.30 -5.35 -11.07
CA ASP A 52 3.59 -5.85 -11.54
C ASP A 52 4.71 -4.81 -11.35
N ALA A 53 4.42 -3.53 -11.56
CA ALA A 53 5.35 -2.44 -11.24
C ALA A 53 5.66 -2.33 -9.74
N LEU A 54 4.69 -2.64 -8.87
CA LEU A 54 4.88 -2.68 -7.42
C LEU A 54 5.69 -3.92 -6.98
N LYS A 55 5.36 -5.09 -7.53
CA LYS A 55 6.11 -6.35 -7.28
C LYS A 55 7.57 -6.23 -7.71
N ALA A 56 7.86 -5.59 -8.84
CA ALA A 56 9.22 -5.31 -9.28
C ALA A 56 10.03 -4.46 -8.28
N LYS A 57 9.34 -3.72 -7.40
CA LYS A 57 9.94 -2.96 -6.28
C LYS A 57 9.94 -3.71 -4.96
N GLY A 58 9.59 -5.01 -4.96
CA GLY A 58 9.49 -5.84 -3.77
C GLY A 58 8.26 -5.56 -2.90
N ILE A 59 7.22 -4.90 -3.42
CA ILE A 59 5.99 -4.63 -2.69
C ILE A 59 4.99 -5.76 -2.97
N ARG A 60 4.40 -6.32 -1.92
CA ARG A 60 3.38 -7.37 -2.03
C ARG A 60 2.08 -6.77 -2.58
N ALA A 61 1.78 -7.04 -3.86
CA ALA A 61 0.59 -6.56 -4.55
C ALA A 61 -0.17 -7.72 -5.19
N GLU A 62 -1.48 -7.70 -5.06
CA GLU A 62 -2.38 -8.69 -5.66
C GLU A 62 -3.54 -8.00 -6.38
N VAL A 63 -3.99 -8.60 -7.48
CA VAL A 63 -5.14 -8.14 -8.24
C VAL A 63 -6.20 -9.23 -8.23
N ALA A 64 -7.45 -8.86 -7.93
CA ALA A 64 -8.57 -9.80 -7.89
C ALA A 64 -9.84 -9.18 -8.48
N GLY A 65 -10.83 -10.01 -8.77
CA GLY A 65 -12.16 -9.55 -9.15
C GLY A 65 -12.87 -8.84 -8.00
N HIS A 66 -13.78 -7.93 -8.32
CA HIS A 66 -14.49 -7.13 -7.31
C HIS A 66 -15.22 -7.98 -6.25
N LEU A 67 -15.70 -9.18 -6.58
CA LEU A 67 -16.39 -10.06 -5.62
C LEU A 67 -15.46 -10.63 -4.53
N TYR A 68 -14.15 -10.64 -4.76
CA TYR A 68 -13.16 -11.16 -3.81
C TYR A 68 -13.00 -10.30 -2.54
N TRP A 69 -13.57 -9.10 -2.50
CA TRP A 69 -13.32 -8.13 -1.45
C TRP A 69 -13.59 -8.63 -0.01
N ARG A 70 -14.63 -9.50 0.16
CA ARG A 70 -14.95 -10.07 1.48
C ARG A 70 -13.89 -11.06 1.93
N THR A 71 -13.49 -11.96 1.04
CA THR A 71 -12.40 -12.90 1.31
C THR A 71 -11.10 -12.17 1.64
N ALA A 72 -10.77 -11.12 0.89
CA ALA A 72 -9.60 -10.30 1.15
C ALA A 72 -9.67 -9.59 2.52
N ALA A 73 -10.85 -9.10 2.92
CA ALA A 73 -11.04 -8.52 4.25
C ALA A 73 -10.82 -9.57 5.36
N ASP A 74 -11.38 -10.76 5.22
CA ASP A 74 -11.22 -11.85 6.19
C ASP A 74 -9.74 -12.29 6.29
N ASP A 75 -9.03 -12.36 5.16
CA ASP A 75 -7.60 -12.68 5.12
C ASP A 75 -6.77 -11.61 5.84
N ILE A 76 -7.07 -10.34 5.65
CA ILE A 76 -6.40 -9.25 6.39
C ILE A 76 -6.67 -9.37 7.88
N LEU A 77 -7.92 -9.60 8.29
CA LEU A 77 -8.27 -9.72 9.70
C LEU A 77 -7.55 -10.91 10.35
N ARG A 78 -7.43 -12.04 9.65
CA ARG A 78 -6.64 -13.19 10.11
C ARG A 78 -5.16 -12.84 10.25
N GLU A 79 -4.56 -12.19 9.26
CA GLU A 79 -3.15 -11.76 9.33
C GLU A 79 -2.91 -10.79 10.47
N ARG A 80 -3.85 -9.87 10.76
CA ARG A 80 -3.75 -8.98 11.92
C ARG A 80 -3.82 -9.75 13.25
N ALA A 81 -4.67 -10.77 13.34
CA ALA A 81 -4.74 -11.64 14.52
C ALA A 81 -3.45 -12.46 14.72
N GLU A 82 -2.72 -12.76 13.65
CA GLU A 82 -1.39 -13.39 13.67
C GLU A 82 -0.24 -12.39 13.96
N GLY A 83 -0.55 -11.13 14.21
CA GLY A 83 0.44 -10.09 14.53
C GLY A 83 1.12 -9.44 13.35
N LYS A 84 0.68 -9.70 12.10
CA LYS A 84 1.20 -9.02 10.92
C LYS A 84 0.63 -7.60 10.84
N THR A 85 1.51 -6.61 10.73
CA THR A 85 1.16 -5.18 10.82
C THR A 85 1.53 -4.39 9.57
N ASP A 86 1.66 -5.05 8.42
CA ASP A 86 1.99 -4.40 7.15
C ASP A 86 1.08 -3.21 6.86
N ALA A 87 1.63 -2.17 6.26
CA ALA A 87 0.84 -1.02 5.81
C ALA A 87 -0.15 -1.48 4.73
N LEU A 88 -1.45 -1.24 4.96
CA LEU A 88 -2.49 -1.69 4.05
C LEU A 88 -2.82 -0.63 3.02
N VAL A 89 -2.74 -1.02 1.74
CA VAL A 89 -3.17 -0.22 0.60
C VAL A 89 -4.31 -0.93 -0.12
N LEU A 90 -5.41 -0.24 -0.31
CA LEU A 90 -6.57 -0.72 -1.05
C LEU A 90 -6.76 0.11 -2.30
N GLY A 91 -6.91 -0.52 -3.46
CA GLY A 91 -7.20 0.16 -4.71
C GLY A 91 -8.25 -0.57 -5.53
N GLY A 92 -8.95 0.15 -6.39
CA GLY A 92 -9.93 -0.48 -7.26
C GLY A 92 -10.44 0.41 -8.37
N HIS A 93 -10.97 -0.21 -9.40
CA HIS A 93 -11.56 0.45 -10.56
C HIS A 93 -13.07 0.17 -10.64
N SER A 94 -13.86 1.20 -10.93
CA SER A 94 -15.31 1.08 -11.15
C SER A 94 -16.03 0.42 -9.96
N GLN A 95 -16.68 -0.72 -10.13
CA GLN A 95 -17.28 -1.49 -9.05
C GLN A 95 -16.24 -1.95 -8.02
N GLY A 96 -15.01 -2.30 -8.44
CA GLY A 96 -13.92 -2.62 -7.54
C GLY A 96 -13.53 -1.43 -6.64
N ALA A 97 -13.63 -0.20 -7.16
CA ALA A 97 -13.43 1.02 -6.37
C ALA A 97 -14.48 1.17 -5.25
N ASN A 98 -15.73 0.82 -5.51
CA ASN A 98 -16.76 0.77 -4.46
C ASN A 98 -16.50 -0.33 -3.44
N ASN A 99 -16.07 -1.51 -3.91
CA ASN A 99 -15.82 -2.64 -3.02
C ASN A 99 -14.61 -2.43 -2.10
N VAL A 100 -13.57 -1.68 -2.52
CA VAL A 100 -12.47 -1.33 -1.59
C VAL A 100 -12.92 -0.34 -0.52
N ILE A 101 -13.89 0.55 -0.80
CA ILE A 101 -14.49 1.39 0.22
C ILE A 101 -15.32 0.55 1.19
N ASP A 102 -16.12 -0.39 0.69
CA ASP A 102 -16.90 -1.31 1.53
C ASP A 102 -15.99 -2.19 2.38
N MET A 103 -14.88 -2.67 1.82
CA MET A 103 -13.83 -3.41 2.52
C MET A 103 -13.21 -2.58 3.65
N ALA A 104 -12.87 -1.31 3.38
CA ALA A 104 -12.34 -0.41 4.39
C ALA A 104 -13.33 -0.22 5.56
N ARG A 105 -14.66 -0.20 5.32
CA ARG A 105 -15.68 -0.14 6.39
C ARG A 105 -15.71 -1.40 7.24
N VAL A 106 -15.59 -2.59 6.63
CA VAL A 106 -15.52 -3.84 7.39
C VAL A 106 -14.27 -3.84 8.29
N LEU A 107 -13.16 -3.35 7.77
CA LEU A 107 -11.91 -3.22 8.50
C LEU A 107 -11.98 -2.14 9.60
N GLU A 108 -12.73 -1.05 9.38
CA GLU A 108 -13.00 -0.01 10.38
C GLU A 108 -13.66 -0.60 11.62
N ALA A 109 -14.69 -1.45 11.44
CA ALA A 109 -15.38 -2.10 12.55
C ALA A 109 -14.47 -3.01 13.41
N LYS A 110 -13.27 -3.32 12.91
CA LYS A 110 -12.23 -4.11 13.59
C LYS A 110 -10.98 -3.28 13.93
N ASN A 111 -11.06 -1.96 13.85
CA ASN A 111 -9.97 -1.03 14.12
C ASN A 111 -8.70 -1.28 13.28
N VAL A 112 -8.83 -1.82 12.07
CA VAL A 112 -7.71 -2.02 11.15
C VAL A 112 -7.54 -0.77 10.29
N PRO A 113 -6.39 -0.06 10.40
CA PRO A 113 -6.15 1.12 9.60
C PRO A 113 -5.85 0.77 8.13
N VAL A 114 -6.28 1.67 7.23
CA VAL A 114 -5.93 1.66 5.81
C VAL A 114 -5.02 2.85 5.54
N ALA A 115 -3.76 2.59 5.23
CA ALA A 115 -2.76 3.63 5.02
C ALA A 115 -3.05 4.46 3.75
N LEU A 116 -3.48 3.79 2.68
CA LEU A 116 -3.85 4.43 1.42
C LEU A 116 -5.05 3.71 0.78
N LEU A 117 -6.04 4.48 0.36
CA LEU A 117 -7.15 4.00 -0.45
C LEU A 117 -7.18 4.75 -1.78
N VAL A 118 -7.15 4.02 -2.89
CA VAL A 118 -7.18 4.57 -4.25
C VAL A 118 -8.43 4.10 -4.98
N THR A 119 -9.20 5.05 -5.49
CA THR A 119 -10.37 4.75 -6.31
C THR A 119 -10.20 5.31 -7.72
N LEU A 120 -10.50 4.49 -8.72
CA LEU A 120 -10.48 4.84 -10.13
C LEU A 120 -11.92 4.79 -10.65
N ALA A 121 -12.50 5.94 -10.93
CA ALA A 121 -13.86 6.11 -11.44
C ALA A 121 -14.89 5.24 -10.69
N PRO A 122 -15.08 5.40 -9.37
CA PRO A 122 -16.06 4.63 -8.61
C PRO A 122 -17.45 4.82 -9.19
N TYR A 123 -18.19 3.73 -9.27
CA TYR A 123 -19.55 3.73 -9.79
C TYR A 123 -20.54 4.51 -8.89
N ARG A 124 -20.30 4.47 -7.58
CA ARG A 124 -21.07 5.23 -6.57
C ARG A 124 -20.10 6.06 -5.72
N GLN A 125 -20.55 7.25 -5.29
CA GLN A 125 -19.79 8.16 -4.44
C GLN A 125 -19.97 7.79 -2.95
N ASN A 126 -19.55 6.58 -2.57
CA ASN A 126 -19.58 6.14 -1.18
C ASN A 126 -18.61 6.99 -0.34
N PRO A 127 -19.02 7.48 0.84
CA PRO A 127 -18.14 8.23 1.72
C PRO A 127 -16.97 7.38 2.22
N ILE A 128 -15.80 7.99 2.37
CA ILE A 128 -14.60 7.32 2.89
C ILE A 128 -14.69 7.11 4.41
N PRO A 129 -14.49 5.90 4.93
CA PRO A 129 -14.57 5.60 6.36
C PRO A 129 -13.39 6.18 7.16
N SER A 130 -13.55 6.27 8.48
CA SER A 130 -12.64 6.98 9.39
C SER A 130 -11.29 6.30 9.58
N ASN A 131 -11.18 5.00 9.32
CA ASN A 131 -9.93 4.23 9.43
C ASN A 131 -8.95 4.45 8.25
N VAL A 132 -9.34 5.23 7.24
CA VAL A 132 -8.49 5.54 6.09
C VAL A 132 -7.64 6.77 6.37
N MET A 133 -6.31 6.63 6.33
CA MET A 133 -5.37 7.72 6.60
C MET A 133 -5.23 8.66 5.40
N ARG A 134 -5.26 8.10 4.19
CA ARG A 134 -5.20 8.86 2.94
C ARG A 134 -6.09 8.21 1.89
N ALA A 135 -6.87 9.02 1.19
CA ALA A 135 -7.69 8.58 0.06
C ALA A 135 -7.38 9.44 -1.18
N ILE A 136 -7.27 8.79 -2.34
CA ILE A 136 -7.11 9.45 -3.63
C ILE A 136 -8.16 8.87 -4.58
N ASN A 137 -8.97 9.75 -5.13
CA ASN A 137 -9.98 9.41 -6.11
C ASN A 137 -9.63 10.04 -7.47
N TYR A 138 -9.40 9.22 -8.47
CA TYR A 138 -9.27 9.67 -9.85
C TYR A 138 -10.61 9.47 -10.56
N TYR A 139 -11.12 10.52 -11.18
CA TYR A 139 -12.38 10.49 -11.88
C TYR A 139 -12.34 11.40 -13.11
N GLN A 140 -13.30 11.26 -14.00
CA GLN A 140 -13.46 12.13 -15.17
C GLN A 140 -14.86 12.76 -15.12
N SER A 141 -14.93 14.06 -14.89
CA SER A 141 -16.22 14.77 -14.76
C SER A 141 -17.02 14.86 -16.06
N THR A 142 -16.36 14.68 -17.22
CA THR A 142 -17.02 14.63 -18.54
C THR A 142 -17.58 13.25 -18.88
N GLY A 143 -17.38 12.25 -18.01
CA GLY A 143 -17.83 10.86 -18.20
C GLY A 143 -18.51 10.30 -16.94
N TRP A 144 -18.27 9.02 -16.68
CA TRP A 144 -18.74 8.37 -15.45
C TRP A 144 -17.72 8.57 -14.33
N GLY A 145 -18.06 9.37 -13.39
CA GLY A 145 -17.21 9.59 -12.23
C GLY A 145 -17.51 10.94 -11.60
N ALA A 146 -17.31 11.00 -10.30
CA ALA A 146 -17.50 12.22 -9.54
C ALA A 146 -16.57 12.23 -8.33
N PRO A 147 -16.41 13.40 -7.69
CA PRO A 147 -15.75 13.49 -6.40
C PRO A 147 -16.42 12.58 -5.37
N ILE A 148 -15.62 11.93 -4.55
CA ILE A 148 -16.11 11.23 -3.36
C ILE A 148 -15.97 12.11 -2.13
N THR A 149 -16.68 11.81 -1.06
CA THR A 149 -16.72 12.61 0.16
C THR A 149 -16.08 11.89 1.34
N ALA A 150 -15.66 12.66 2.33
CA ALA A 150 -15.30 12.13 3.63
C ALA A 150 -16.56 11.67 4.38
N GLY A 151 -16.48 10.51 5.02
CA GLY A 151 -17.53 10.01 5.91
C GLY A 151 -17.40 10.61 7.32
N THR A 152 -18.40 10.30 8.15
CA THR A 152 -18.40 10.72 9.55
C THR A 152 -17.15 10.20 10.27
N GLY A 153 -16.45 11.09 10.97
CA GLY A 153 -15.24 10.75 11.73
C GLY A 153 -13.97 10.63 10.90
N PHE A 154 -14.02 10.77 9.57
CA PHE A 154 -12.83 10.79 8.72
C PHE A 154 -11.91 11.98 9.10
N ARG A 155 -10.64 11.69 9.38
CA ARG A 155 -9.62 12.69 9.75
C ARG A 155 -8.39 12.61 8.83
N GLY A 156 -8.43 11.73 7.82
CA GLY A 156 -7.36 11.55 6.86
C GLY A 156 -7.30 12.66 5.81
N ARG A 157 -6.47 12.45 4.82
CA ARG A 157 -6.39 13.34 3.66
C ARG A 157 -7.18 12.73 2.50
N LEU A 158 -8.13 13.48 1.95
CA LEU A 158 -8.87 13.10 0.74
C LEU A 158 -8.46 14.03 -0.42
N SER A 159 -8.08 13.44 -1.55
CA SER A 159 -7.80 14.14 -2.80
C SER A 159 -8.71 13.60 -3.90
N ASN A 160 -9.47 14.48 -4.54
CA ASN A 160 -10.24 14.16 -5.74
C ASN A 160 -9.52 14.76 -6.94
N ILE A 161 -9.10 13.93 -7.88
CA ILE A 161 -8.32 14.33 -9.07
C ILE A 161 -9.17 14.10 -10.30
N ASP A 162 -9.60 15.20 -10.92
CA ASP A 162 -10.32 15.16 -12.19
C ASP A 162 -9.32 15.04 -13.34
N VAL A 163 -9.43 13.97 -14.13
CA VAL A 163 -8.56 13.72 -15.28
C VAL A 163 -9.17 14.19 -16.61
N LYS A 164 -10.18 15.05 -16.58
CA LYS A 164 -10.91 15.55 -17.75
C LYS A 164 -10.02 16.22 -18.82
N GLU A 165 -8.89 16.76 -18.43
CA GLU A 165 -7.93 17.41 -19.34
C GLU A 165 -7.26 16.39 -20.29
N ASP A 166 -7.24 15.11 -19.94
CA ASP A 166 -6.78 14.05 -20.81
C ASP A 166 -7.98 13.42 -21.54
N SER A 167 -8.24 13.89 -22.73
CA SER A 167 -9.37 13.42 -23.56
C SER A 167 -9.26 11.95 -24.00
N THR A 168 -8.10 11.34 -23.82
CA THR A 168 -7.89 9.90 -24.14
C THR A 168 -8.32 9.00 -23.01
N VAL A 169 -8.48 9.53 -21.80
CA VAL A 169 -8.92 8.81 -20.62
C VAL A 169 -10.44 8.79 -20.54
N SER A 170 -10.99 7.66 -20.18
CA SER A 170 -12.42 7.43 -19.99
C SER A 170 -12.64 6.51 -18.77
N HIS A 171 -13.89 6.29 -18.39
CA HIS A 171 -14.22 5.34 -17.32
C HIS A 171 -13.60 3.96 -17.51
N ILE A 172 -13.57 3.46 -18.76
CA ILE A 172 -13.14 2.07 -19.05
C ILE A 172 -11.63 1.89 -19.17
N ASN A 173 -10.85 2.96 -19.22
CA ASN A 173 -9.40 2.90 -19.42
C ASN A 173 -8.58 3.80 -18.48
N ILE A 174 -9.21 4.42 -17.48
CA ILE A 174 -8.53 5.27 -16.50
C ILE A 174 -7.42 4.52 -15.75
N ASP A 175 -7.59 3.23 -15.52
CA ASP A 175 -6.60 2.33 -14.94
C ASP A 175 -5.39 2.08 -15.86
N LYS A 176 -5.52 2.34 -17.17
CA LYS A 176 -4.47 2.19 -18.17
C LYS A 176 -3.71 3.49 -18.46
N SER A 177 -4.15 4.61 -17.89
CA SER A 177 -3.42 5.87 -18.01
C SER A 177 -2.06 5.76 -17.36
N THR A 178 -0.99 5.88 -18.14
CA THR A 178 0.40 5.79 -17.64
C THR A 178 0.69 6.84 -16.58
N ARG A 179 0.10 8.03 -16.69
CA ARG A 179 0.18 9.07 -15.69
C ARG A 179 -0.45 8.63 -14.37
N VAL A 180 -1.70 8.11 -14.42
CA VAL A 180 -2.42 7.64 -13.22
C VAL A 180 -1.68 6.48 -12.58
N GLN A 181 -1.21 5.51 -13.37
CA GLN A 181 -0.41 4.38 -12.88
C GLN A 181 0.88 4.83 -12.19
N ALA A 182 1.62 5.77 -12.79
CA ALA A 182 2.85 6.30 -12.22
C ALA A 182 2.59 7.06 -10.89
N GLU A 183 1.50 7.82 -10.83
CA GLU A 183 1.09 8.51 -9.61
C GLU A 183 0.71 7.51 -8.50
N ILE A 184 -0.06 6.47 -8.80
CA ILE A 184 -0.41 5.41 -7.84
C ILE A 184 0.85 4.71 -7.34
N ALA A 185 1.76 4.32 -8.23
CA ALA A 185 3.00 3.64 -7.84
C ALA A 185 3.90 4.52 -6.93
N ARG A 186 3.91 5.84 -7.16
CA ARG A 186 4.60 6.80 -6.30
C ARG A 186 3.95 6.89 -4.92
N GLU A 187 2.63 7.00 -4.85
CA GLU A 187 1.87 7.11 -3.60
C GLU A 187 1.98 5.85 -2.74
N VAL A 188 1.92 4.67 -3.35
CA VAL A 188 2.17 3.40 -2.66
C VAL A 188 3.61 3.35 -2.16
N GLY A 189 4.57 3.78 -2.98
CA GLY A 189 5.98 3.86 -2.57
C GLY A 189 6.23 4.80 -1.39
N ALA A 190 5.43 5.85 -1.21
CA ALA A 190 5.52 6.74 -0.07
C ALA A 190 5.02 6.08 1.22
N VAL A 191 3.99 5.20 1.14
CA VAL A 191 3.48 4.42 2.28
C VAL A 191 4.53 3.44 2.81
N VAL A 192 5.32 2.82 1.90
CA VAL A 192 6.35 1.82 2.25
C VAL A 192 7.59 2.45 2.90
N LYS A 193 7.80 3.75 2.73
CA LYS A 193 8.99 4.46 3.24
C LYS A 193 8.79 5.06 4.64
N ASN A 194 7.54 5.16 5.08
CA ASN A 194 7.18 5.72 6.38
C ASN A 194 6.91 4.60 7.40
#